data_7062612aac31760886e46d8f527cbb83
#
_entry.id   7062612aac31760886e46d8f527cbb83
#
_cell.length_a   1.000
_cell.length_b   1.000
_cell.length_c   1.000
_cell.angle_alpha   90.00
_cell.angle_beta   90.00
_cell.angle_gamma   90.00
#
_symmetry.space_group_name_H-M   'P 1'
#
loop_
_entity.id
_entity.type
_entity.pdbx_description
1 polymer ?
#
loop_
_entity_poly.entity_id
_entity_poly.type
_entity_poly.pdbx_seq_one_letter_code
_entity_poly.pdbx_strand_id
1 'polypeptide(L)'
;MNLNEIPLFAMLKGRFGHLNERQRLISQNVANSDTPGFTPSDVKDYSFDAQVKAAATAQAVTQPGHMTPPSQHHAAYKRVKSKDSETTLDGNSVVLEEEMLKMAEARMNYDAAISFYQKSLGMLRLASRQPGRG
;
A
#
# COMPACT_ATOMS: atom_id res chain seq x y z
N MET A 1 -22.82 -4.38 -7.94
CA MET A 1 -21.81 -5.17 -7.21
C MET A 1 -20.78 -4.20 -6.68
N ASN A 2 -20.59 -4.16 -5.38
CA ASN A 2 -19.61 -3.28 -4.75
C ASN A 2 -18.26 -4.00 -4.70
N LEU A 3 -17.30 -3.56 -5.52
CA LEU A 3 -15.96 -4.19 -5.63
C LEU A 3 -15.18 -4.16 -4.31
N ASN A 4 -15.50 -3.18 -3.44
CA ASN A 4 -14.83 -3.08 -2.13
C ASN A 4 -15.22 -4.21 -1.15
N GLU A 5 -16.30 -4.91 -1.42
CA GLU A 5 -16.75 -6.07 -0.63
C GLU A 5 -16.03 -7.36 -1.03
N ILE A 6 -15.34 -7.36 -2.16
CA ILE A 6 -14.55 -8.50 -2.62
C ILE A 6 -13.16 -8.41 -1.97
N PRO A 7 -12.74 -9.38 -1.14
CA PRO A 7 -11.48 -9.30 -0.37
C PRO A 7 -10.25 -9.04 -1.24
N LEU A 8 -10.20 -9.58 -2.45
CA LEU A 8 -9.10 -9.38 -3.38
C LEU A 8 -8.95 -7.91 -3.77
N PHE A 9 -10.05 -7.21 -4.10
CA PHE A 9 -10.00 -5.81 -4.50
C PHE A 9 -9.71 -4.89 -3.33
N ALA A 10 -10.21 -5.20 -2.13
CA ALA A 10 -9.86 -4.48 -0.91
C ALA A 10 -8.36 -4.61 -0.60
N MET A 11 -7.78 -5.80 -0.76
CA MET A 11 -6.36 -6.06 -0.61
C MET A 11 -5.52 -5.28 -1.62
N LEU A 12 -5.91 -5.29 -2.89
CA LEU A 12 -5.20 -4.56 -3.95
C LEU A 12 -5.25 -3.05 -3.72
N LYS A 13 -6.39 -2.51 -3.28
CA LYS A 13 -6.52 -1.10 -2.90
C LYS A 13 -5.59 -0.73 -1.75
N GLY A 14 -5.50 -1.59 -0.73
CA GLY A 14 -4.55 -1.42 0.38
C GLY A 14 -3.09 -1.43 -0.10
N ARG A 15 -2.75 -2.31 -1.02
CA ARG A 15 -1.42 -2.36 -1.61
C ARG A 15 -1.09 -1.12 -2.45
N PHE A 16 -2.04 -0.61 -3.23
CA PHE A 16 -1.85 0.66 -3.95
C PHE A 16 -1.57 1.82 -3.01
N GLY A 17 -2.34 1.93 -1.93
CA GLY A 17 -2.12 2.96 -0.93
C GLY A 17 -0.75 2.86 -0.26
N HIS A 18 -0.33 1.65 0.09
CA HIS A 18 1.01 1.38 0.66
C HIS A 18 2.13 1.80 -0.31
N LEU A 19 2.03 1.41 -1.57
CA LEU A 19 3.03 1.75 -2.59
C LEU A 19 3.07 3.24 -2.89
N ASN A 20 1.92 3.92 -2.91
CA ASN A 20 1.86 5.37 -3.06
C ASN A 20 2.53 6.09 -1.89
N GLU A 21 2.28 5.66 -0.66
CA GLU A 21 2.93 6.24 0.52
C GLU A 21 4.43 5.97 0.50
N ARG A 22 4.86 4.79 0.07
CA ARG A 22 6.28 4.47 -0.08
C ARG A 22 6.96 5.39 -1.09
N GLN A 23 6.36 5.59 -2.27
CA GLN A 23 6.89 6.51 -3.28
C GLN A 23 6.98 7.95 -2.75
N ARG A 24 5.98 8.39 -1.99
CA ARG A 24 5.97 9.71 -1.36
C ARG A 24 7.12 9.88 -0.36
N LEU A 25 7.36 8.88 0.49
CA LEU A 25 8.45 8.91 1.46
C LEU A 25 9.83 8.88 0.79
N ILE A 26 10.00 8.06 -0.25
CA ILE A 26 11.25 8.02 -1.03
C ILE A 26 11.52 9.38 -1.68
N SER A 27 10.50 10.01 -2.26
CA SER A 27 10.64 11.36 -2.83
C SER A 27 11.02 12.39 -1.76
N GLN A 28 10.47 12.28 -0.57
CA GLN A 28 10.84 13.13 0.57
C GLN A 28 12.27 12.88 1.03
N ASN A 29 12.73 11.63 1.07
CA ASN A 29 14.11 11.28 1.39
C ASN A 29 15.08 11.88 0.37
N VAL A 30 14.78 11.74 -0.93
CA VAL A 30 15.60 12.32 -2.01
C VAL A 30 15.68 13.84 -1.88
N ALA A 31 14.55 14.50 -1.60
CA ALA A 31 14.50 15.95 -1.42
C ALA A 31 15.35 16.43 -0.21
N ASN A 32 15.55 15.58 0.77
CA ASN A 32 16.33 15.87 1.98
C ASN A 32 17.74 15.23 1.98
N SER A 33 18.23 14.82 0.83
CA SER A 33 19.57 14.18 0.74
C SER A 33 20.75 15.06 1.18
N ASP A 34 20.56 16.38 1.17
CA ASP A 34 21.55 17.36 1.61
C ASP A 34 21.20 18.02 2.96
N THR A 35 20.11 17.59 3.60
CA THR A 35 19.70 18.14 4.90
C THR A 35 20.53 17.54 6.02
N PRO A 36 21.31 18.35 6.80
CA PRO A 36 22.12 17.83 7.90
C PRO A 36 21.26 17.07 8.93
N GLY A 37 21.76 15.92 9.37
CA GLY A 37 21.09 15.09 10.39
C GLY A 37 19.81 14.38 9.93
N PHE A 38 19.45 14.45 8.66
CA PHE A 38 18.25 13.81 8.15
C PHE A 38 18.40 12.27 8.07
N THR A 39 17.43 11.57 8.60
CA THR A 39 17.32 10.10 8.49
C THR A 39 16.15 9.74 7.59
N PRO A 40 16.36 8.94 6.54
CA PRO A 40 15.29 8.53 5.64
C PRO A 40 14.21 7.74 6.38
N SER A 41 13.01 7.81 5.84
CA SER A 41 11.85 7.06 6.32
C SER A 41 11.35 6.14 5.23
N ASP A 42 10.82 4.99 5.64
CA ASP A 42 10.12 4.07 4.75
C ASP A 42 8.81 3.63 5.41
N VAL A 43 7.93 3.01 4.67
CA VAL A 43 6.74 2.38 5.24
C VAL A 43 7.10 1.01 5.78
N LYS A 44 6.43 0.62 6.87
CA LYS A 44 6.53 -0.77 7.35
C LYS A 44 6.00 -1.72 6.26
N ASP A 45 6.63 -2.87 6.16
CA ASP A 45 6.26 -3.89 5.18
C ASP A 45 4.76 -4.19 5.20
N TYR A 46 4.19 -4.29 4.01
CA TYR A 46 2.79 -4.63 3.83
C TYR A 46 2.58 -6.11 4.13
N SER A 47 1.87 -6.43 5.21
CA SER A 47 1.54 -7.81 5.54
C SER A 47 0.05 -8.08 5.26
N PHE A 48 -0.19 -9.10 4.47
CA PHE A 48 -1.53 -9.59 4.17
C PHE A 48 -2.27 -10.08 5.42
N ASP A 49 -1.57 -10.77 6.30
CA ASP A 49 -2.14 -11.33 7.53
C ASP A 49 -2.73 -10.27 8.48
N ALA A 50 -2.08 -9.11 8.56
CA ALA A 50 -2.59 -8.01 9.38
C ALA A 50 -3.89 -7.43 8.82
N GLN A 51 -4.06 -7.42 7.50
CA GLN A 51 -5.27 -6.94 6.85
C GLN A 51 -6.43 -7.92 6.95
N VAL A 52 -6.16 -9.21 6.81
CA VAL A 52 -7.17 -10.27 7.02
C VAL A 52 -7.68 -10.25 8.45
N LYS A 53 -6.80 -10.10 9.44
CA LYS A 53 -7.19 -9.96 10.84
C LYS A 53 -8.01 -8.70 11.10
N ALA A 54 -7.63 -7.57 10.52
CA ALA A 54 -8.38 -6.31 10.65
C ALA A 54 -9.77 -6.40 10.01
N ALA A 55 -9.89 -7.05 8.85
CA ALA A 55 -11.18 -7.29 8.20
C ALA A 55 -12.07 -8.27 8.98
N ALA A 56 -11.48 -9.30 9.59
CA ALA A 56 -12.21 -10.28 10.40
C ALA A 56 -12.74 -9.66 11.71
N THR A 57 -12.00 -8.73 12.32
CA THR A 57 -12.45 -8.03 13.52
C THR A 57 -13.49 -6.94 13.26
N ALA A 58 -13.56 -6.40 12.05
CA ALA A 58 -14.54 -5.39 11.68
C ALA A 58 -15.97 -5.95 11.46
N GLN A 59 -16.11 -7.26 11.32
CA GLN A 59 -17.41 -7.91 11.08
C GLN A 59 -18.16 -8.39 12.35
N ALA A 60 -17.58 -8.24 13.52
CA ALA A 60 -18.22 -8.64 14.77
C ALA A 60 -19.07 -7.51 15.38
N VAL A 61 -20.10 -7.06 14.65
CA VAL A 61 -21.16 -6.23 15.25
C VAL A 61 -22.27 -7.15 15.72
N THR A 62 -22.34 -7.36 17.03
CA THR A 62 -23.24 -8.32 17.66
C THR A 62 -24.60 -7.76 18.10
N GLN A 63 -24.97 -6.52 17.67
CA GLN A 63 -26.30 -5.98 17.96
C GLN A 63 -26.91 -5.18 16.79
N PRO A 64 -28.18 -5.46 16.43
CA PRO A 64 -28.92 -4.65 15.46
C PRO A 64 -29.21 -3.29 16.08
N GLY A 65 -28.60 -2.25 15.54
CA GLY A 65 -28.77 -0.86 15.99
C GLY A 65 -27.48 -0.07 16.17
N HIS A 66 -26.33 -0.71 16.24
CA HIS A 66 -25.04 -0.04 16.19
C HIS A 66 -24.67 0.23 14.73
N MET A 67 -25.02 1.40 14.24
CA MET A 67 -24.38 1.94 13.06
C MET A 67 -22.93 2.24 13.42
N THR A 68 -22.05 1.34 13.03
CA THR A 68 -20.63 1.71 12.97
C THR A 68 -20.53 2.80 11.92
N PRO A 69 -20.02 4.01 12.28
CA PRO A 69 -19.68 4.98 11.25
C PRO A 69 -18.77 4.29 10.25
N PRO A 70 -18.90 4.56 8.94
CA PRO A 70 -17.91 4.07 7.99
C PRO A 70 -16.58 4.58 8.49
N SER A 71 -15.85 3.71 9.16
CA SER A 71 -14.49 4.02 9.56
C SER A 71 -13.73 4.21 8.27
N GLN A 72 -13.57 5.46 7.87
CA GLN A 72 -12.53 5.84 6.95
C GLN A 72 -11.20 5.56 7.68
N HIS A 73 -10.94 4.30 7.94
CA HIS A 73 -9.61 3.86 8.22
C HIS A 73 -8.86 4.01 6.90
N HIS A 74 -8.47 5.24 6.62
CA HIS A 74 -7.20 5.40 5.95
C HIS A 74 -6.24 4.62 6.84
N ALA A 75 -5.95 3.39 6.46
CA ALA A 75 -4.93 2.61 7.11
C ALA A 75 -3.68 3.50 7.08
N ALA A 76 -3.43 4.18 8.19
CA ALA A 76 -2.27 5.05 8.30
C ALA A 76 -1.08 4.12 8.25
N TYR A 77 -0.48 4.01 7.08
CA TYR A 77 0.69 3.16 6.87
C TYR A 77 1.77 3.61 7.83
N LYS A 78 2.21 2.69 8.67
CA LYS A 78 3.18 2.99 9.70
C LYS A 78 4.52 3.34 9.05
N ARG A 79 5.00 4.55 9.32
CA ARG A 79 6.31 5.01 8.91
C ARG A 79 7.35 4.55 9.90
N VAL A 80 8.49 4.14 9.41
CA VAL A 80 9.65 3.75 10.21
C VAL A 80 10.88 4.49 9.72
N LYS A 81 11.73 4.91 10.64
CA LYS A 81 13.05 5.44 10.30
C LYS A 81 13.92 4.29 9.83
N SER A 82 14.50 4.43 8.66
CA SER A 82 15.33 3.41 8.02
C SER A 82 16.56 4.08 7.41
N LYS A 83 17.67 4.02 8.13
CA LYS A 83 18.95 4.53 7.62
C LYS A 83 19.36 3.75 6.39
N ASP A 84 19.89 4.44 5.39
CA ASP A 84 20.59 3.81 4.27
C ASP A 84 21.98 3.32 4.71
N SER A 85 22.73 2.71 3.80
CA SER A 85 24.00 2.04 4.12
C SER A 85 25.10 2.97 4.63
N GLU A 86 25.04 4.26 4.29
CA GLU A 86 26.07 5.24 4.63
C GLU A 86 25.46 6.43 5.36
N THR A 87 26.24 7.00 6.28
CA THR A 87 25.92 8.26 6.96
C THR A 87 27.09 9.23 6.76
N THR A 88 26.79 10.40 6.24
CA THR A 88 27.79 11.47 6.03
C THR A 88 28.18 12.15 7.33
N LEU A 89 29.25 12.94 7.31
CA LEU A 89 29.78 13.62 8.50
C LEU A 89 28.80 14.62 9.12
N ASP A 90 27.88 15.17 8.33
CA ASP A 90 26.80 16.05 8.79
C ASP A 90 25.62 15.32 9.39
N GLY A 91 25.69 13.98 9.49
CA GLY A 91 24.65 13.12 10.04
C GLY A 91 23.53 12.75 9.08
N ASN A 92 23.63 13.12 7.80
CA ASN A 92 22.68 12.71 6.77
C ASN A 92 22.87 11.22 6.43
N SER A 93 21.78 10.43 6.48
CA SER A 93 21.81 8.98 6.24
C SER A 93 21.08 8.59 4.95
N VAL A 94 20.88 9.52 4.02
CA VAL A 94 20.27 9.26 2.71
C VAL A 94 21.35 8.91 1.70
N VAL A 95 21.23 7.77 1.04
CA VAL A 95 22.03 7.39 -0.13
C VAL A 95 21.14 7.45 -1.37
N LEU A 96 21.38 8.40 -2.26
CA LEU A 96 20.54 8.65 -3.44
C LEU A 96 20.36 7.40 -4.31
N GLU A 97 21.41 6.66 -4.53
CA GLU A 97 21.38 5.43 -5.34
C GLU A 97 20.46 4.38 -4.73
N GLU A 98 20.49 4.22 -3.41
CA GLU A 98 19.60 3.29 -2.70
C GLU A 98 18.14 3.75 -2.76
N GLU A 99 17.90 5.05 -2.57
CA GLU A 99 16.55 5.61 -2.68
C GLU A 99 15.99 5.49 -4.11
N MET A 100 16.83 5.65 -5.11
CA MET A 100 16.44 5.44 -6.51
C MET A 100 16.11 3.98 -6.83
N LEU A 101 16.87 3.03 -6.26
CA LEU A 101 16.55 1.59 -6.37
C LEU A 101 15.22 1.26 -5.70
N LYS A 102 14.97 1.79 -4.50
CA LYS A 102 13.68 1.64 -3.80
C LYS A 102 12.53 2.22 -4.62
N MET A 103 12.75 3.37 -5.28
CA MET A 103 11.74 3.98 -6.15
C MET A 103 11.43 3.10 -7.35
N ALA A 104 12.45 2.57 -8.02
CA ALA A 104 12.29 1.67 -9.15
C ALA A 104 11.53 0.39 -8.75
N GLU A 105 11.88 -0.19 -7.60
CA GLU A 105 11.20 -1.36 -7.04
C GLU A 105 9.72 -1.05 -6.73
N ALA A 106 9.45 0.06 -6.06
CA ALA A 106 8.09 0.49 -5.72
C ALA A 106 7.25 0.70 -6.99
N ARG A 107 7.84 1.28 -8.03
CA ARG A 107 7.18 1.51 -9.32
C ARG A 107 6.88 0.20 -10.05
N MET A 108 7.82 -0.72 -10.09
CA MET A 108 7.59 -2.07 -10.65
C MET A 108 6.48 -2.80 -9.92
N ASN A 109 6.47 -2.76 -8.59
CA ASN A 109 5.44 -3.39 -7.78
C ASN A 109 4.07 -2.73 -8.02
N TYR A 110 4.03 -1.43 -8.21
CA TYR A 110 2.79 -0.70 -8.52
C TYR A 110 2.24 -1.11 -9.90
N ASP A 111 3.08 -1.16 -10.91
CA ASP A 111 2.68 -1.57 -12.27
C ASP A 111 2.21 -3.04 -12.30
N ALA A 112 2.88 -3.92 -11.56
CA ALA A 112 2.46 -5.31 -11.40
C ALA A 112 1.09 -5.41 -10.71
N ALA A 113 0.84 -4.61 -9.68
CA ALA A 113 -0.44 -4.57 -8.97
C ALA A 113 -1.58 -4.05 -9.87
N ILE A 114 -1.31 -3.02 -10.70
CA ILE A 114 -2.28 -2.52 -11.71
C ILE A 114 -2.61 -3.62 -12.72
N SER A 115 -1.61 -4.29 -13.27
CA SER A 115 -1.81 -5.37 -14.23
C SER A 115 -2.64 -6.50 -13.63
N PHE A 116 -2.39 -6.86 -12.39
CA PHE A 116 -3.15 -7.88 -11.67
C PHE A 116 -4.60 -7.44 -11.43
N TYR A 117 -4.81 -6.18 -11.05
CA TYR A 117 -6.14 -5.60 -10.87
C TYR A 117 -6.96 -5.65 -12.16
N GLN A 118 -6.37 -5.22 -13.28
CA GLN A 118 -7.03 -5.25 -14.59
C GLN A 118 -7.39 -6.68 -15.03
N LYS A 119 -6.48 -7.62 -14.82
CA LYS A 119 -6.71 -9.04 -15.11
C LYS A 119 -7.84 -9.62 -14.26
N SER A 120 -7.87 -9.28 -12.99
CA SER A 120 -8.93 -9.72 -12.06
C SER A 120 -10.30 -9.15 -12.45
N LEU A 121 -10.36 -7.88 -12.85
CA LEU A 121 -11.60 -7.28 -13.40
C LEU A 121 -12.03 -7.97 -14.68
N GLY A 122 -11.11 -8.31 -15.57
CA GLY A 122 -11.39 -9.05 -16.79
C GLY A 122 -12.02 -10.42 -16.51
N MET A 123 -11.43 -11.15 -15.57
CA MET A 123 -12.00 -12.46 -15.14
C MET A 123 -13.37 -12.31 -14.52
N LEU A 124 -13.59 -11.29 -13.69
CA LEU A 124 -14.90 -11.04 -13.08
C LEU A 124 -15.96 -10.73 -14.13
N ARG A 125 -15.63 -9.92 -15.15
CA ARG A 125 -16.52 -9.64 -16.27
C ARG A 125 -16.85 -10.89 -17.08
N LEU A 126 -15.88 -11.78 -17.30
CA LEU A 126 -16.12 -13.06 -17.97
C LEU A 126 -17.03 -13.96 -17.15
N ALA A 127 -16.82 -14.04 -15.84
CA ALA A 127 -17.66 -14.82 -14.94
C ALA A 127 -19.09 -14.28 -14.84
N SER A 128 -19.28 -12.96 -14.98
CA SER A 128 -20.61 -12.34 -14.94
C SER A 128 -21.37 -12.41 -16.28
N ARG A 129 -20.70 -12.74 -17.38
CA ARG A 129 -21.36 -13.05 -18.64
C ARG A 129 -21.99 -14.43 -18.52
N GLN A 130 -23.33 -14.48 -18.47
CA GLN A 130 -24.05 -15.76 -18.47
C GLN A 130 -23.66 -16.56 -19.71
N PRO A 131 -23.31 -17.86 -19.55
CA PRO A 131 -23.15 -18.74 -20.70
C PRO A 131 -24.53 -19.01 -21.28
N GLY A 132 -24.75 -18.60 -22.53
CA GLY A 132 -25.88 -19.09 -23.30
C GLY A 132 -27.07 -18.14 -23.42
N ARG A 133 -26.98 -17.22 -24.35
CA ARG A 133 -28.03 -16.91 -25.30
C ARG A 133 -27.37 -16.79 -26.68
N GLY A 134 -27.24 -17.92 -27.29
CA GLY A 134 -27.07 -17.99 -28.73
C GLY A 134 -28.40 -17.64 -29.40
#